data_aa893529fa7ad4263a34d843e3552368
#
_entry.id   aa893529fa7ad4263a34d843e3552368
#
_cell.length_a   1.000
_cell.length_b   1.000
_cell.length_c   1.000
_cell.angle_alpha   90.00
_cell.angle_beta   90.00
_cell.angle_gamma   90.00
#
_symmetry.space_group_name_H-M   'P 1'
#
loop_
_entity.id
_entity.type
_entity.pdbx_description
1 polymer ?
#
loop_
_entity_poly.entity_id
_entity_poly.type
_entity_poly.pdbx_seq_one_letter_code
_entity_poly.pdbx_strand_id
1 'polypeptide(L)'
;MSGAYPTTPVADSIKITSITPTLVSLTHSLKRQARSRGGQRWTISATYAPLSRAEFAPIWAFAQQQRGQYGIFTYQPPIYKDTSGTATGTLLVNGGDSAGDSSIACDGLTGTLKAGDFIKFASHDKVYTLTSDATTTLAIEPPLMSAV
;
A
#
# COMPACT_ATOMS: atom_id res chain seq x y z
N MET A 1 18.59 1.89 -3.67
CA MET A 1 17.71 2.19 -2.50
C MET A 1 18.54 2.86 -1.43
N SER A 2 18.02 3.94 -0.84
CA SER A 2 18.73 4.70 0.20
C SER A 2 18.47 4.16 1.62
N GLY A 3 17.99 2.93 1.75
CA GLY A 3 17.70 2.29 3.03
C GLY A 3 16.23 2.34 3.44
N ALA A 4 15.96 2.04 4.71
CA ALA A 4 14.64 2.11 5.31
C ALA A 4 14.47 3.44 6.07
N TYR A 5 13.24 3.95 6.08
CA TYR A 5 12.89 5.13 6.89
C TYR A 5 13.11 4.82 8.39
N PRO A 6 13.64 5.76 9.19
CA PRO A 6 13.82 5.58 10.62
C PRO A 6 12.51 5.19 11.32
N THR A 7 12.55 4.15 12.15
CA THR A 7 11.37 3.68 12.90
C THR A 7 11.18 4.41 14.23
N THR A 8 12.17 5.15 14.67
CA THR A 8 12.15 5.97 15.89
C THR A 8 12.52 7.41 15.57
N PRO A 9 11.79 8.39 16.11
CA PRO A 9 10.56 8.28 16.93
C PRO A 9 9.35 7.79 16.10
N VAL A 10 8.37 7.21 16.79
CA VAL A 10 7.13 6.76 16.17
C VAL A 10 6.26 7.96 15.83
N ALA A 11 5.63 7.96 14.67
CA ALA A 11 4.69 9.00 14.27
C ALA A 11 3.44 8.96 15.16
N ASP A 12 2.97 10.12 15.58
CA ASP A 12 1.76 10.30 16.39
C ASP A 12 0.50 9.97 15.55
N SER A 13 0.47 10.40 14.30
CA SER A 13 -0.56 10.02 13.37
C SER A 13 -0.02 9.74 11.96
N ILE A 14 -0.66 8.77 11.28
CA ILE A 14 -0.31 8.39 9.91
C ILE A 14 -1.58 8.42 9.07
N LYS A 15 -1.56 9.21 8.00
CA LYS A 15 -2.62 9.27 7.01
C LYS A 15 -2.15 8.64 5.71
N ILE A 16 -2.85 7.62 5.24
CA ILE A 16 -2.62 6.98 3.93
C ILE A 16 -3.74 7.40 2.99
N THR A 17 -3.39 7.88 1.82
CA THR A 17 -4.34 8.31 0.79
C THR A 17 -4.04 7.56 -0.50
N SER A 18 -5.07 6.91 -1.07
CA SER A 18 -5.01 6.31 -2.40
C SER A 18 -5.41 7.36 -3.44
N ILE A 19 -4.57 7.57 -4.43
CA ILE A 19 -4.84 8.47 -5.55
C ILE A 19 -5.00 7.62 -6.81
N THR A 20 -6.22 7.54 -7.32
CA THR A 20 -6.56 6.79 -8.55
C THR A 20 -7.01 7.77 -9.64
N PRO A 21 -6.16 8.07 -10.64
CA PRO A 21 -6.51 8.99 -11.71
C PRO A 21 -7.69 8.48 -12.54
N THR A 22 -8.77 9.24 -12.59
CA THR A 22 -9.97 8.91 -13.34
C THR A 22 -10.38 10.08 -14.23
N LEU A 23 -10.64 9.81 -15.50
CA LEU A 23 -11.25 10.76 -16.41
C LEU A 23 -12.77 10.66 -16.27
N VAL A 24 -13.42 11.78 -16.02
CA VAL A 24 -14.88 11.87 -15.94
C VAL A 24 -15.36 12.92 -16.90
N SER A 25 -16.34 12.59 -17.73
CA SER A 25 -17.05 13.54 -18.58
C SER A 25 -18.55 13.35 -18.44
N LEU A 26 -19.30 14.43 -18.62
CA LEU A 26 -20.75 14.43 -18.69
C LEU A 26 -21.17 14.67 -20.15
N THR A 27 -22.07 13.83 -20.65
CA THR A 27 -22.69 14.03 -21.97
C THR A 27 -23.77 15.11 -21.86
N HIS A 28 -24.25 15.63 -22.99
CA HIS A 28 -25.39 16.56 -23.04
C HIS A 28 -26.66 16.01 -22.37
N SER A 29 -26.82 14.68 -22.35
CA SER A 29 -27.92 14.00 -21.65
C SER A 29 -27.64 13.76 -20.16
N LEU A 30 -26.64 14.41 -19.58
CA LEU A 30 -26.20 14.29 -18.19
C LEU A 30 -25.76 12.88 -17.79
N LYS A 31 -25.52 11.98 -18.74
CA LYS A 31 -24.91 10.69 -18.47
C LYS A 31 -23.44 10.85 -18.13
N ARG A 32 -23.05 10.32 -16.97
CA ARG A 32 -21.64 10.26 -16.56
C ARG A 32 -20.92 9.17 -17.34
N GLN A 33 -19.84 9.55 -17.99
CA GLN A 33 -18.85 8.62 -18.55
C GLN A 33 -17.59 8.72 -17.71
N ALA A 34 -17.07 7.59 -17.24
CA ALA A 34 -15.86 7.54 -16.44
C ALA A 34 -14.91 6.47 -16.99
N ARG A 35 -13.62 6.80 -17.05
CA ARG A 35 -12.56 5.87 -17.46
C ARG A 35 -11.42 5.97 -16.46
N SER A 36 -11.03 4.83 -15.87
CA SER A 36 -9.81 4.76 -15.09
C SER A 36 -8.59 4.91 -16.01
N ARG A 37 -7.62 5.70 -15.59
CA ARG A 37 -6.34 5.85 -16.29
C ARG A 37 -5.28 4.85 -15.82
N GLY A 38 -5.59 4.05 -14.80
CA GLY A 38 -4.60 3.24 -14.10
C GLY A 38 -3.61 4.10 -13.29
N GLY A 39 -2.50 3.51 -12.86
CA GLY A 39 -1.45 4.24 -12.17
C GLY A 39 -1.84 4.74 -10.77
N GLN A 40 -2.59 3.95 -10.02
CA GLN A 40 -2.88 4.24 -8.61
C GLN A 40 -1.59 4.44 -7.81
N ARG A 41 -1.58 5.44 -6.92
CA ARG A 41 -0.45 5.78 -6.05
C ARG A 41 -0.90 5.93 -4.61
N TRP A 42 -0.01 5.58 -3.70
CA TRP A 42 -0.17 5.84 -2.27
C TRP A 42 0.56 7.12 -1.89
N THR A 43 -0.09 7.98 -1.16
CA THR A 43 0.52 9.12 -0.48
C THR A 43 0.40 8.90 1.02
N ILE A 44 1.52 9.00 1.72
CA ILE A 44 1.60 8.81 3.15
C ILE A 44 2.03 10.13 3.78
N SER A 45 1.26 10.60 4.76
CA SER A 45 1.60 11.74 5.61
C SER A 45 1.74 11.27 7.05
N ALA A 46 2.90 11.47 7.63
CA ALA A 46 3.18 11.17 9.03
C ALA A 46 3.32 12.47 9.81
N THR A 47 2.59 12.57 10.91
CA THR A 47 2.67 13.70 11.83
C THR A 47 3.32 13.25 13.12
N TYR A 48 4.22 14.05 13.66
CA TYR A 48 4.93 13.80 14.91
C TYR A 48 4.50 14.82 15.95
N ALA A 49 4.41 14.39 17.20
CA ALA A 49 4.35 15.31 18.34
C ALA A 49 5.62 16.19 18.37
N PRO A 50 5.65 17.29 19.12
CA PRO A 50 6.86 18.10 19.26
C PRO A 50 8.04 17.24 19.69
N LEU A 51 9.07 17.18 18.86
CA LEU A 51 10.28 16.38 19.06
C LEU A 51 11.41 17.25 19.61
N SER A 52 12.22 16.68 20.47
CA SER A 52 13.51 17.27 20.83
C SER A 52 14.47 17.25 19.61
N ARG A 53 15.52 18.08 19.68
CA ARG A 53 16.55 18.11 18.62
C ARG A 53 17.19 16.74 18.39
N ALA A 54 17.40 16.00 19.45
CA ALA A 54 18.05 14.68 19.38
C ALA A 54 17.17 13.64 18.66
N GLU A 55 15.85 13.69 18.88
CA GLU A 55 14.88 12.81 18.23
C GLU A 55 14.62 13.19 16.77
N PHE A 56 14.63 14.49 16.47
CA PHE A 56 14.39 14.97 15.11
C PHE A 56 15.60 14.80 14.18
N ALA A 57 16.81 14.89 14.70
CA ALA A 57 18.04 14.88 13.91
C ALA A 57 18.19 13.65 12.99
N PRO A 58 17.89 12.40 13.41
CA PRO A 58 17.95 11.24 12.53
C PRO A 58 16.97 11.31 11.34
N ILE A 59 15.74 11.79 11.58
CA ILE A 59 14.73 11.96 10.54
C ILE A 59 15.19 13.00 9.52
N TRP A 60 15.69 14.14 10.02
CA TRP A 60 16.19 15.21 9.17
C TRP A 60 17.39 14.79 8.32
N ALA A 61 18.36 14.10 8.94
CA ALA A 61 19.54 13.58 8.23
C ALA A 61 19.13 12.59 7.13
N PHE A 62 18.19 11.69 7.42
CA PHE A 62 17.65 10.76 6.44
C PHE A 62 16.97 11.49 5.28
N ALA A 63 16.12 12.49 5.58
CA ALA A 63 15.45 13.29 4.54
C ALA A 63 16.45 14.02 3.63
N GLN A 64 17.52 14.59 4.20
CA GLN A 64 18.58 15.23 3.41
C GLN A 64 19.34 14.23 2.54
N GLN A 65 19.57 13.02 3.03
CA GLN A 65 20.23 11.95 2.27
C GLN A 65 19.42 11.55 1.02
N GLN A 66 18.09 11.70 1.04
CA GLN A 66 17.24 11.40 -0.13
C GLN A 66 17.39 12.43 -1.26
N ARG A 67 17.98 13.60 -1.03
CA ARG A 67 18.13 14.66 -2.03
C ARG A 67 16.80 15.04 -2.69
N GLY A 68 15.77 15.26 -1.87
CA GLY A 68 14.42 15.51 -2.35
C GLY A 68 13.75 14.24 -2.91
N GLN A 69 13.27 14.32 -4.13
CA GLN A 69 12.57 13.19 -4.80
C GLN A 69 13.51 12.24 -5.55
N TYR A 70 14.84 12.42 -5.44
CA TYR A 70 15.79 11.59 -6.15
C TYR A 70 15.98 10.22 -5.51
N GLY A 71 15.98 10.16 -4.17
CA GLY A 71 16.17 8.92 -3.42
C GLY A 71 14.91 8.05 -3.39
N ILE A 72 15.11 6.74 -3.32
CA ILE A 72 14.03 5.75 -3.12
C ILE A 72 14.32 4.99 -1.84
N PHE A 73 13.36 4.95 -0.94
CA PHE A 73 13.48 4.27 0.35
C PHE A 73 12.24 3.43 0.65
N THR A 74 12.36 2.50 1.59
CA THR A 74 11.24 1.72 2.09
C THR A 74 10.68 2.34 3.36
N TYR A 75 9.36 2.37 3.47
CA TYR A 75 8.64 2.78 4.67
C TYR A 75 7.54 1.78 4.98
N GLN A 76 7.54 1.28 6.21
CA GLN A 76 6.49 0.40 6.71
C GLN A 76 5.76 1.12 7.86
N PRO A 77 4.50 1.56 7.63
CA PRO A 77 3.73 2.23 8.66
C PRO A 77 3.48 1.27 9.84
N PRO A 78 3.78 1.67 11.09
CA PRO A 78 3.64 0.78 12.25
C PRO A 78 2.23 0.21 12.45
N ILE A 79 1.19 0.99 12.16
CA ILE A 79 -0.22 0.61 12.33
C ILE A 79 -0.65 -0.48 11.32
N TYR A 80 0.03 -0.54 10.16
CA TYR A 80 -0.30 -1.46 9.07
C TYR A 80 0.77 -2.55 8.88
N LYS A 81 1.56 -2.80 9.91
CA LYS A 81 2.59 -3.83 9.88
C LYS A 81 2.01 -5.23 9.91
N ASP A 82 0.99 -5.41 10.72
CA ASP A 82 0.33 -6.69 10.94
C ASP A 82 -1.10 -6.64 10.37
N THR A 83 -1.67 -7.81 10.07
CA THR A 83 -3.07 -7.91 9.67
C THR A 83 -3.99 -7.48 10.80
N SER A 84 -5.13 -6.88 10.47
CA SER A 84 -6.19 -6.60 11.43
C SER A 84 -7.06 -7.83 11.73
N GLY A 85 -6.85 -8.92 11.02
CA GLY A 85 -7.54 -10.19 11.19
C GLY A 85 -6.80 -11.20 12.06
N THR A 86 -7.18 -12.46 11.93
CA THR A 86 -6.60 -13.60 12.66
C THR A 86 -5.64 -14.41 11.79
N ALA A 87 -5.32 -13.93 10.58
CA ALA A 87 -4.51 -14.66 9.63
C ALA A 87 -3.09 -14.88 10.15
N THR A 88 -2.62 -16.11 10.04
CA THR A 88 -1.26 -16.55 10.34
C THR A 88 -0.76 -17.46 9.22
N GLY A 89 0.55 -17.68 9.17
CA GLY A 89 1.17 -18.49 8.14
C GLY A 89 1.78 -17.65 7.01
N THR A 90 2.18 -18.31 5.95
CA THR A 90 2.79 -17.67 4.78
C THR A 90 1.79 -17.67 3.65
N LEU A 91 1.41 -16.50 3.20
CA LEU A 91 0.54 -16.33 2.04
C LEU A 91 1.28 -16.75 0.76
N LEU A 92 0.75 -17.73 0.06
CA LEU A 92 1.25 -18.21 -1.23
C LEU A 92 0.17 -18.02 -2.30
N VAL A 93 0.56 -17.58 -3.48
CA VAL A 93 -0.33 -17.52 -4.63
C VAL A 93 -0.51 -18.92 -5.18
N ASN A 94 -1.75 -19.34 -5.39
CA ASN A 94 -2.10 -20.66 -5.91
C ASN A 94 -2.46 -20.54 -7.39
N GLY A 95 -1.46 -20.73 -8.25
CA GLY A 95 -1.59 -20.60 -9.70
C GLY A 95 -0.82 -19.38 -10.23
N GLY A 96 -1.15 -18.99 -11.45
CA GLY A 96 -0.59 -17.79 -12.10
C GLY A 96 -1.72 -16.84 -12.42
N ASP A 97 -1.68 -15.66 -11.81
CA ASP A 97 -2.62 -14.58 -12.11
C ASP A 97 -1.97 -13.55 -13.03
N SER A 98 -2.77 -12.97 -13.92
CA SER A 98 -2.31 -12.05 -14.95
C SER A 98 -2.44 -10.59 -14.54
N ALA A 99 -1.69 -9.73 -15.20
CA ALA A 99 -1.85 -8.29 -15.04
C ALA A 99 -3.30 -7.86 -15.35
N GLY A 100 -3.91 -7.11 -14.46
CA GLY A 100 -5.31 -6.68 -14.55
C GLY A 100 -6.28 -7.49 -13.68
N ASP A 101 -5.86 -8.64 -13.15
CA ASP A 101 -6.70 -9.44 -12.25
C ASP A 101 -6.87 -8.74 -10.91
N SER A 102 -8.07 -8.83 -10.36
CA SER A 102 -8.43 -8.26 -9.05
C SER A 102 -8.86 -9.32 -8.03
N SER A 103 -8.87 -10.59 -8.44
CA SER A 103 -9.21 -11.75 -7.61
C SER A 103 -8.10 -12.77 -7.75
N ILE A 104 -7.43 -13.10 -6.67
CA ILE A 104 -6.22 -13.93 -6.65
C ILE A 104 -6.45 -15.11 -5.72
N ALA A 105 -6.28 -16.32 -6.24
CA ALA A 105 -6.33 -17.52 -5.42
C ALA A 105 -5.06 -17.64 -4.55
N CYS A 106 -5.23 -18.01 -3.30
CA CYS A 106 -4.11 -18.14 -2.37
C CYS A 106 -4.25 -19.34 -1.45
N ASP A 107 -3.11 -19.80 -0.96
CA ASP A 107 -2.94 -20.90 -0.01
C ASP A 107 -2.02 -20.52 1.15
N GLY A 108 -1.88 -21.42 2.13
CA GLY A 108 -0.91 -21.31 3.22
C GLY A 108 -1.36 -20.41 4.36
N LEU A 109 -2.55 -19.83 4.30
CA LEU A 109 -3.11 -19.05 5.40
C LEU A 109 -3.95 -19.93 6.33
N THR A 110 -3.81 -19.64 7.64
CA THR A 110 -4.75 -20.08 8.67
C THR A 110 -5.40 -18.85 9.27
N GLY A 111 -6.73 -18.85 9.37
CA GLY A 111 -7.48 -17.67 9.81
C GLY A 111 -7.91 -16.77 8.64
N THR A 112 -8.22 -15.52 8.93
CA THR A 112 -8.83 -14.58 7.99
C THR A 112 -8.03 -13.29 7.92
N LEU A 113 -7.68 -12.84 6.71
CA LEU A 113 -7.29 -11.46 6.44
C LEU A 113 -8.54 -10.59 6.38
N LYS A 114 -8.42 -9.35 6.81
CA LYS A 114 -9.54 -8.40 6.84
C LYS A 114 -9.51 -7.42 5.69
N ALA A 115 -10.70 -6.99 5.28
CA ALA A 115 -10.84 -5.86 4.35
C ALA A 115 -10.10 -4.63 4.92
N GLY A 116 -9.29 -3.99 4.07
CA GLY A 116 -8.43 -2.88 4.45
C GLY A 116 -6.99 -3.26 4.79
N ASP A 117 -6.67 -4.55 4.95
CA ASP A 117 -5.28 -4.99 5.10
C ASP A 117 -4.49 -4.74 3.80
N PHE A 118 -3.19 -4.46 3.97
CA PHE A 118 -2.29 -4.25 2.85
C PHE A 118 -1.47 -5.50 2.58
N ILE A 119 -1.33 -5.83 1.31
CA ILE A 119 -0.51 -6.95 0.85
C ILE A 119 0.49 -6.51 -0.22
N LYS A 120 1.61 -7.19 -0.28
CA LYS A 120 2.64 -7.02 -1.29
C LYS A 120 3.08 -8.40 -1.79
N PHE A 121 3.14 -8.57 -3.10
CA PHE A 121 3.71 -9.78 -3.71
C PHE A 121 5.22 -9.67 -3.82
N ALA A 122 5.92 -10.82 -3.80
CA ALA A 122 7.37 -10.87 -3.88
C ALA A 122 7.91 -10.47 -5.27
N SER A 123 7.07 -10.64 -6.31
CA SER A 123 7.45 -10.40 -7.71
C SER A 123 7.62 -8.91 -8.05
N HIS A 124 7.03 -7.99 -7.28
CA HIS A 124 7.08 -6.55 -7.56
C HIS A 124 6.81 -5.68 -6.32
N ASP A 125 7.11 -4.37 -6.43
CA ASP A 125 7.05 -3.45 -5.28
C ASP A 125 5.68 -2.77 -5.07
N LYS A 126 4.68 -3.10 -5.86
CA LYS A 126 3.34 -2.55 -5.70
C LYS A 126 2.67 -3.11 -4.45
N VAL A 127 2.01 -2.22 -3.70
CA VAL A 127 1.19 -2.57 -2.53
C VAL A 127 -0.28 -2.48 -2.91
N TYR A 128 -1.04 -3.47 -2.49
CA TYR A 128 -2.48 -3.64 -2.75
C TYR A 128 -3.24 -3.61 -1.44
N THR A 129 -4.52 -3.24 -1.50
CA THR A 129 -5.44 -3.29 -0.35
C THR A 129 -6.48 -4.38 -0.60
N LEU A 130 -6.79 -5.14 0.42
CA LEU A 130 -7.91 -6.09 0.39
C LEU A 130 -9.24 -5.32 0.44
N THR A 131 -10.14 -5.65 -0.47
CA THR A 131 -11.48 -5.04 -0.54
C THR A 131 -12.55 -5.85 0.18
N SER A 132 -12.25 -7.11 0.51
CA SER A 132 -13.10 -8.01 1.29
C SER A 132 -12.27 -8.89 2.22
N ASP A 133 -12.90 -9.47 3.22
CA ASP A 133 -12.30 -10.49 4.06
C ASP A 133 -11.87 -11.70 3.21
N ALA A 134 -10.71 -12.26 3.48
CA ALA A 134 -10.10 -13.30 2.66
C ALA A 134 -9.53 -14.44 3.48
N THR A 135 -9.74 -15.67 2.98
CA THR A 135 -9.15 -16.91 3.51
C THR A 135 -8.38 -17.67 2.44
N THR A 136 -8.96 -17.83 1.25
CA THR A 136 -8.42 -18.58 0.10
C THR A 136 -8.40 -17.77 -1.19
N THR A 137 -9.11 -16.65 -1.22
CA THR A 137 -9.18 -15.78 -2.39
C THR A 137 -9.07 -14.33 -1.93
N LEU A 138 -8.13 -13.62 -2.51
CA LEU A 138 -7.86 -12.21 -2.23
C LEU A 138 -8.60 -11.35 -3.27
N ALA A 139 -9.48 -10.49 -2.82
CA ALA A 139 -10.02 -9.41 -3.65
C ALA A 139 -9.18 -8.16 -3.40
N ILE A 140 -8.48 -7.69 -4.43
CA ILE A 140 -7.48 -6.62 -4.32
C ILE A 140 -7.86 -5.37 -5.11
N GLU A 141 -7.41 -4.23 -4.61
CA GLU A 141 -7.44 -2.94 -5.31
C GLU A 141 -6.09 -2.23 -5.10
N PRO A 142 -5.47 -1.69 -6.14
CA PRO A 142 -5.82 -1.75 -7.56
C PRO A 142 -5.65 -3.15 -8.15
N PRO A 143 -6.12 -3.41 -9.38
CA PRO A 143 -5.83 -4.66 -10.10
C PRO A 143 -4.33 -4.91 -10.22
N LEU A 144 -3.93 -6.17 -10.38
CA LEU A 144 -2.53 -6.56 -10.53
C LEU A 144 -1.81 -5.73 -11.59
N MET A 145 -0.65 -5.20 -11.22
CA MET A 145 0.19 -4.44 -12.15
C MET A 145 0.97 -5.37 -13.10
N SER A 146 1.37 -6.51 -12.60
CA SER A 146 2.09 -7.55 -13.36
C SER A 146 1.70 -8.93 -12.85
N ALA A 147 1.93 -9.96 -13.64
CA ALA A 147 1.66 -11.35 -13.26
C ALA A 147 2.39 -11.76 -11.97
N VAL A 148 1.76 -12.63 -11.20
CA VAL A 148 2.28 -13.19 -9.94
C VAL A 148 2.19 -14.70 -9.94
#